data_d2eafa3e6a5d6a32a813bae8df18a88c
#
_entry.id   d2eafa3e6a5d6a32a813bae8df18a88c
#
_cell.length_a   1.000
_cell.length_b   1.000
_cell.length_c   1.000
_cell.angle_alpha   90.00
_cell.angle_beta   90.00
_cell.angle_gamma   90.00
#
_symmetry.space_group_name_H-M   'P 1'
#
loop_
_entity.id
_entity.type
_entity.pdbx_description
1 polymer ?
#
loop_
_entity_poly.entity_id
_entity_poly.type
_entity_poly.pdbx_seq_one_letter_code
_entity_poly.pdbx_strand_id
1 'polypeptide(L)'
;INFDRIMEELRAGLDAQQRITVLFIFRYLERIGDSLLNIGEALIFNILGERIKIEQFEALQSTLSKSGFSDSVGEIDFQSIWGTRSGCRIGRVESGNGTTAPEAQGSIFKEGTKKKISREKANLEHWHRLFPGLTARVYGYNEEEDNASLLVEFLPGCTLDECILTAEAGILENALILLRQTIARIWDTTLKRQFLQTDYIQ
;
A
#
# COMPACT_ATOMS: atom_id res chain seq x y z
N ILE A 1 9.12 30.12 -5.35
CA ILE A 1 9.13 31.59 -5.07
C ILE A 1 8.29 31.79 -3.83
N ASN A 2 8.89 32.45 -2.83
CA ASN A 2 8.26 32.63 -1.55
C ASN A 2 7.21 33.74 -1.65
N PHE A 3 5.93 33.44 -1.47
CA PHE A 3 4.83 34.38 -1.42
C PHE A 3 5.10 35.49 -0.39
N ASP A 4 5.69 35.16 0.73
CA ASP A 4 6.06 36.09 1.81
C ASP A 4 7.01 37.17 1.31
N ARG A 5 7.97 36.84 0.45
CA ARG A 5 8.90 37.79 -0.14
C ARG A 5 8.19 38.82 -1.02
N ILE A 6 7.21 38.41 -1.82
CA ILE A 6 6.41 39.32 -2.66
C ILE A 6 5.60 40.27 -1.76
N MET A 7 5.05 39.74 -0.65
CA MET A 7 4.28 40.52 0.29
C MET A 7 5.17 41.56 1.04
N GLU A 8 6.40 41.21 1.39
CA GLU A 8 7.38 42.12 1.98
C GLU A 8 7.78 43.25 0.99
N GLU A 9 8.02 42.91 -0.26
CA GLU A 9 8.36 43.85 -1.31
C GLU A 9 7.20 44.84 -1.60
N LEU A 10 5.94 44.36 -1.55
CA LEU A 10 4.75 45.21 -1.64
C LEU A 10 4.61 46.16 -0.44
N ARG A 11 4.90 45.69 0.78
CA ARG A 11 4.89 46.55 2.00
C ARG A 11 6.00 47.57 1.97
N ALA A 12 7.12 47.29 1.33
CA ALA A 12 8.23 48.23 1.17
C ALA A 12 7.97 49.34 0.12
N GLY A 13 6.77 49.31 -0.52
CA GLY A 13 6.39 50.36 -1.48
C GLY A 13 7.07 50.24 -2.85
N LEU A 14 7.66 49.07 -3.16
CA LEU A 14 8.20 48.78 -4.49
C LEU A 14 7.06 48.65 -5.49
N ASP A 15 7.32 48.93 -6.76
CA ASP A 15 6.34 48.98 -7.86
C ASP A 15 5.23 47.91 -7.74
N ALA A 16 4.11 48.31 -7.14
CA ALA A 16 2.99 47.44 -6.80
C ALA A 16 2.40 46.80 -8.04
N GLN A 17 2.35 47.49 -9.18
CA GLN A 17 1.81 46.97 -10.42
C GLN A 17 2.65 45.79 -10.94
N GLN A 18 3.97 45.93 -10.91
CA GLN A 18 4.88 44.86 -11.33
C GLN A 18 4.78 43.64 -10.43
N ARG A 19 4.70 43.84 -9.11
CA ARG A 19 4.60 42.72 -8.13
C ARG A 19 3.27 41.99 -8.24
N ILE A 20 2.17 42.70 -8.43
CA ILE A 20 0.86 42.10 -8.68
C ILE A 20 0.87 41.31 -9.97
N THR A 21 1.46 41.85 -11.05
CA THR A 21 1.57 41.13 -12.32
C THR A 21 2.34 39.81 -12.14
N VAL A 22 3.47 39.83 -11.46
CA VAL A 22 4.27 38.64 -11.14
C VAL A 22 3.46 37.63 -10.33
N LEU A 23 2.70 38.08 -9.32
CA LEU A 23 1.83 37.22 -8.52
C LEU A 23 0.77 36.51 -9.38
N PHE A 24 0.13 37.22 -10.30
CA PHE A 24 -0.85 36.62 -11.22
C PHE A 24 -0.19 35.62 -12.17
N ILE A 25 1.00 35.91 -12.69
CA ILE A 25 1.74 34.97 -13.54
C ILE A 25 1.98 33.67 -12.77
N PHE A 26 2.46 33.72 -11.52
CA PHE A 26 2.66 32.53 -10.70
C PHE A 26 1.36 31.79 -10.44
N ARG A 27 0.30 32.51 -10.11
CA ARG A 27 -1.03 31.91 -9.92
C ARG A 27 -1.52 31.15 -11.15
N TYR A 28 -1.34 31.72 -12.34
CA TYR A 28 -1.74 31.05 -13.56
C TYR A 28 -0.83 29.86 -13.88
N LEU A 29 0.47 29.94 -13.64
CA LEU A 29 1.39 28.82 -13.82
C LEU A 29 1.05 27.67 -12.86
N GLU A 30 0.73 27.96 -11.59
CA GLU A 30 0.23 26.97 -10.64
C GLU A 30 -1.04 26.26 -11.16
N ARG A 31 -2.03 27.04 -11.62
CA ARG A 31 -3.26 26.47 -12.18
C ARG A 31 -3.05 25.64 -13.45
N ILE A 32 -2.07 26.01 -14.28
CA ILE A 32 -1.69 25.19 -15.44
C ILE A 32 -1.09 23.88 -14.94
N GLY A 33 -0.20 23.91 -13.95
CA GLY A 33 0.36 22.71 -13.31
C GLY A 33 -0.73 21.78 -12.77
N ASP A 34 -1.66 22.32 -11.97
CA ASP A 34 -2.80 21.56 -11.42
C ASP A 34 -3.66 20.93 -12.56
N SER A 35 -3.86 21.67 -13.66
CA SER A 35 -4.62 21.15 -14.78
C SER A 35 -3.90 20.02 -15.51
N LEU A 36 -2.57 20.08 -15.62
CA LEU A 36 -1.77 19.00 -16.19
C LEU A 36 -1.80 17.76 -15.30
N LEU A 37 -1.74 17.92 -13.98
CA LEU A 37 -1.91 16.80 -13.03
C LEU A 37 -3.27 16.13 -13.20
N ASN A 38 -4.35 16.91 -13.30
CA ASN A 38 -5.70 16.38 -13.52
C ASN A 38 -5.81 15.61 -14.85
N ILE A 39 -5.16 16.07 -15.92
CA ILE A 39 -5.09 15.35 -17.19
C ILE A 39 -4.33 14.03 -17.01
N GLY A 40 -3.20 14.03 -16.32
CA GLY A 40 -2.43 12.83 -16.00
C GLY A 40 -3.27 11.81 -15.24
N GLU A 41 -3.98 12.23 -14.19
CA GLU A 41 -4.87 11.37 -13.41
C GLU A 41 -6.03 10.81 -14.26
N ALA A 42 -6.57 11.60 -15.19
CA ALA A 42 -7.59 11.11 -16.12
C ALA A 42 -7.06 10.06 -17.10
N LEU A 43 -5.81 10.19 -17.56
CA LEU A 43 -5.15 9.19 -18.39
C LEU A 43 -4.90 7.88 -17.59
N ILE A 44 -4.44 7.99 -16.35
CA ILE A 44 -4.28 6.84 -15.45
C ILE A 44 -5.62 6.12 -15.24
N PHE A 45 -6.70 6.89 -15.02
CA PHE A 45 -8.04 6.32 -14.91
C PHE A 45 -8.46 5.54 -16.16
N ASN A 46 -8.13 6.03 -17.36
CA ASN A 46 -8.42 5.31 -18.60
C ASN A 46 -7.62 4.00 -18.74
N ILE A 47 -6.43 3.92 -18.16
CA ILE A 47 -5.57 2.74 -18.21
C ILE A 47 -6.00 1.70 -17.17
N LEU A 48 -6.22 2.13 -15.93
CA LEU A 48 -6.46 1.23 -14.79
C LEU A 48 -7.94 1.01 -14.48
N GLY A 49 -8.85 1.81 -15.03
CA GLY A 49 -10.27 1.79 -14.66
C GLY A 49 -10.57 2.38 -13.27
N GLU A 50 -9.55 2.77 -12.51
CA GLU A 50 -9.63 3.25 -11.13
C GLU A 50 -9.05 4.66 -10.96
N ARG A 51 -9.67 5.46 -10.07
CA ARG A 51 -9.19 6.81 -9.77
C ARG A 51 -8.09 6.75 -8.73
N ILE A 52 -6.85 6.81 -9.19
CA ILE A 52 -5.68 6.92 -8.34
C ILE A 52 -4.89 8.19 -8.70
N LYS A 53 -4.15 8.72 -7.73
CA LYS A 53 -3.27 9.86 -7.96
C LYS A 53 -1.98 9.43 -8.66
N ILE A 54 -1.32 10.38 -9.34
CA ILE A 54 -0.05 10.12 -10.04
C ILE A 54 1.00 9.51 -9.10
N GLU A 55 1.17 10.06 -7.91
CA GLU A 55 2.11 9.55 -6.89
C GLU A 55 1.85 8.08 -6.53
N GLN A 56 0.57 7.69 -6.45
CA GLN A 56 0.17 6.31 -6.16
C GLN A 56 0.47 5.37 -7.34
N PHE A 57 0.25 5.86 -8.55
CA PHE A 57 0.58 5.12 -9.76
C PHE A 57 2.08 4.87 -9.86
N GLU A 58 2.91 5.87 -9.56
CA GLU A 58 4.37 5.75 -9.52
C GLU A 58 4.82 4.75 -8.44
N ALA A 59 4.23 4.82 -7.24
CA ALA A 59 4.51 3.87 -6.16
C ALA A 59 4.12 2.43 -6.55
N LEU A 60 2.97 2.24 -7.20
CA LEU A 60 2.52 0.95 -7.71
C LEU A 60 3.51 0.42 -8.77
N GLN A 61 3.84 1.23 -9.76
CA GLN A 61 4.77 0.87 -10.84
C GLN A 61 6.15 0.51 -10.30
N SER A 62 6.68 1.33 -9.38
CA SER A 62 7.98 1.08 -8.74
C SER A 62 7.99 -0.21 -7.93
N THR A 63 6.89 -0.52 -7.24
CA THR A 63 6.78 -1.74 -6.44
C THR A 63 6.66 -2.98 -7.30
N LEU A 64 5.88 -2.94 -8.37
CA LEU A 64 5.73 -4.02 -9.33
C LEU A 64 7.05 -4.33 -10.03
N SER A 65 7.77 -3.31 -10.50
CA SER A 65 9.08 -3.52 -11.15
C SER A 65 10.13 -4.14 -10.24
N LYS A 66 10.08 -3.87 -8.92
CA LYS A 66 10.98 -4.46 -7.92
C LYS A 66 10.57 -5.86 -7.48
N SER A 67 9.30 -6.25 -7.68
CA SER A 67 8.80 -7.58 -7.32
C SER A 67 9.09 -8.65 -8.37
N GLY A 68 9.62 -8.26 -9.54
CA GLY A 68 9.81 -9.19 -10.66
C GLY A 68 8.53 -9.46 -11.45
N PHE A 69 7.46 -8.70 -11.20
CA PHE A 69 6.26 -8.73 -12.03
C PHE A 69 6.64 -8.32 -13.46
N SER A 70 6.39 -9.21 -14.42
CA SER A 70 6.77 -8.98 -15.83
C SER A 70 5.75 -8.16 -16.61
N ASP A 71 4.53 -8.02 -16.07
CA ASP A 71 3.46 -7.31 -16.74
C ASP A 71 3.66 -5.78 -16.62
N SER A 72 3.42 -5.08 -17.71
CA SER A 72 3.35 -3.62 -17.67
C SER A 72 2.10 -3.18 -16.90
N VAL A 73 2.15 -2.01 -16.26
CA VAL A 73 1.01 -1.49 -15.47
C VAL A 73 -0.27 -1.35 -16.31
N GLY A 74 -0.17 -1.27 -17.65
CA GLY A 74 -1.32 -1.26 -18.56
C GLY A 74 -1.92 -2.65 -18.82
N GLU A 75 -1.30 -3.71 -18.35
CA GLU A 75 -1.74 -5.11 -18.53
C GLU A 75 -2.25 -5.74 -17.22
N ILE A 76 -2.31 -4.97 -16.14
CA ILE A 76 -2.84 -5.41 -14.85
C ILE A 76 -4.27 -4.89 -14.64
N ASP A 77 -5.08 -5.69 -13.98
CA ASP A 77 -6.36 -5.24 -13.38
C ASP A 77 -6.09 -4.76 -11.95
N PHE A 78 -6.38 -3.49 -11.69
CA PHE A 78 -6.20 -2.88 -10.38
C PHE A 78 -7.57 -2.49 -9.80
N GLN A 79 -7.89 -3.04 -8.63
CA GLN A 79 -9.13 -2.74 -7.92
C GLN A 79 -8.83 -2.14 -6.55
N SER A 80 -9.26 -0.90 -6.33
CA SER A 80 -9.13 -0.24 -5.03
C SER A 80 -10.02 -0.88 -3.97
N ILE A 81 -9.46 -1.21 -2.81
CA ILE A 81 -10.19 -1.71 -1.66
C ILE A 81 -10.45 -0.54 -0.70
N TRP A 82 -11.69 -0.06 -0.66
CA TRP A 82 -12.11 1.07 0.16
C TRP A 82 -12.43 0.66 1.62
N GLY A 83 -12.34 1.61 2.54
CA GLY A 83 -12.84 1.44 3.91
C GLY A 83 -11.83 0.84 4.89
N THR A 84 -10.54 0.88 4.60
CA THR A 84 -9.53 0.42 5.56
C THR A 84 -9.39 1.40 6.73
N ARG A 85 -9.59 0.91 7.96
CA ARG A 85 -9.42 1.70 9.20
C ARG A 85 -7.96 2.08 9.48
N SER A 86 -7.03 1.50 8.74
CA SER A 86 -5.58 1.66 8.98
C SER A 86 -5.00 2.98 8.48
N GLY A 87 -5.74 3.74 7.66
CA GLY A 87 -5.22 4.92 6.97
C GLY A 87 -4.19 4.58 5.87
N CYS A 88 -4.07 3.30 5.50
CA CYS A 88 -3.33 2.85 4.34
C CYS A 88 -4.28 2.71 3.15
N ARG A 89 -3.77 2.94 1.96
CA ARG A 89 -4.48 2.64 0.70
C ARG A 89 -4.19 1.21 0.32
N ILE A 90 -5.21 0.48 -0.07
CA ILE A 90 -5.11 -0.93 -0.43
C ILE A 90 -5.78 -1.14 -1.78
N GLY A 91 -5.12 -1.89 -2.65
CA GLY A 91 -5.66 -2.31 -3.93
C GLY A 91 -5.31 -3.77 -4.23
N ARG A 92 -6.18 -4.46 -4.94
CA ARG A 92 -5.91 -5.77 -5.50
C ARG A 92 -5.31 -5.59 -6.89
N VAL A 93 -4.27 -6.33 -7.17
CA VAL A 93 -3.58 -6.37 -8.47
C VAL A 93 -3.71 -7.77 -9.02
N GLU A 94 -4.25 -7.89 -10.21
CA GLU A 94 -4.35 -9.17 -10.95
C GLU A 94 -3.62 -9.04 -12.28
N SER A 95 -2.99 -10.14 -12.75
CA SER A 95 -2.39 -10.17 -14.08
C SER A 95 -3.49 -10.29 -15.13
N GLY A 96 -3.52 -9.38 -16.10
CA GLY A 96 -4.49 -9.39 -17.21
C GLY A 96 -4.21 -10.49 -18.25
N ASN A 97 -3.03 -11.08 -18.28
CA ASN A 97 -2.58 -12.02 -19.32
C ASN A 97 -2.79 -13.50 -19.01
N GLY A 98 -3.51 -13.85 -17.94
CA GLY A 98 -3.89 -15.26 -17.65
C GLY A 98 -2.69 -16.20 -17.43
N THR A 99 -1.54 -15.69 -17.02
CA THR A 99 -0.33 -16.48 -16.74
C THR A 99 -0.57 -17.39 -15.54
N THR A 100 -0.20 -18.66 -15.65
CA THR A 100 -0.40 -19.72 -14.64
C THR A 100 0.63 -19.69 -13.50
N ALA A 101 1.42 -18.64 -13.37
CA ALA A 101 2.36 -18.46 -12.26
C ALA A 101 1.60 -18.28 -10.92
N PRO A 102 2.14 -18.74 -9.77
CA PRO A 102 1.51 -18.55 -8.46
C PRO A 102 1.22 -17.07 -8.14
N GLU A 103 1.97 -16.17 -8.74
CA GLU A 103 1.80 -14.73 -8.68
C GLU A 103 0.58 -14.23 -9.46
N ALA A 104 0.05 -15.05 -10.40
CA ALA A 104 -1.13 -14.76 -11.22
C ALA A 104 -2.47 -14.87 -10.44
N GLN A 105 -2.46 -15.43 -9.23
CA GLN A 105 -3.65 -15.52 -8.38
C GLN A 105 -4.06 -14.19 -7.74
N GLY A 106 -3.31 -13.12 -8.05
CA GLY A 106 -3.53 -11.79 -7.54
C GLY A 106 -2.57 -11.43 -6.40
N SER A 107 -2.36 -10.15 -6.25
CA SER A 107 -1.53 -9.56 -5.20
C SER A 107 -2.28 -8.43 -4.51
N ILE A 108 -1.92 -8.12 -3.29
CA ILE A 108 -2.43 -6.95 -2.57
C ILE A 108 -1.34 -5.89 -2.51
N PHE A 109 -1.62 -4.77 -3.13
CA PHE A 109 -0.82 -3.57 -3.03
C PHE A 109 -1.27 -2.74 -1.82
N LYS A 110 -0.33 -2.29 -1.00
CA LYS A 110 -0.57 -1.41 0.14
C LYS A 110 0.37 -0.23 0.08
N GLU A 111 -0.16 0.96 0.31
CA GLU A 111 0.61 2.21 0.42
C GLU A 111 0.25 2.95 1.70
N GLY A 112 1.24 3.56 2.34
CA GLY A 112 1.03 4.33 3.56
C GLY A 112 2.33 4.92 4.08
N THR A 113 2.30 5.46 5.31
CA THR A 113 3.50 6.02 5.91
C THR A 113 4.60 4.98 6.04
N LYS A 114 5.85 5.36 5.76
CA LYS A 114 7.04 4.50 5.81
C LYS A 114 7.10 3.68 7.11
N LYS A 115 6.86 4.32 8.25
CA LYS A 115 6.88 3.65 9.57
C LYS A 115 5.88 2.49 9.68
N LYS A 116 4.68 2.64 9.12
CA LYS A 116 3.64 1.59 9.17
C LYS A 116 3.98 0.44 8.24
N ILE A 117 4.28 0.76 6.98
CA ILE A 117 4.51 -0.24 5.94
C ILE A 117 5.80 -1.03 6.20
N SER A 118 6.90 -0.39 6.63
CA SER A 118 8.14 -1.09 6.97
C SER A 118 7.96 -2.03 8.16
N ARG A 119 7.17 -1.62 9.17
CA ARG A 119 6.83 -2.49 10.30
C ARG A 119 5.97 -3.68 9.87
N GLU A 120 4.99 -3.47 8.99
CA GLU A 120 4.16 -4.55 8.45
C GLU A 120 5.00 -5.55 7.66
N LYS A 121 5.88 -5.07 6.77
CA LYS A 121 6.83 -5.91 6.04
C LYS A 121 7.68 -6.76 7.00
N ALA A 122 8.32 -6.13 7.98
CA ALA A 122 9.17 -6.83 8.94
C ALA A 122 8.40 -7.91 9.73
N ASN A 123 7.16 -7.63 10.11
CA ASN A 123 6.30 -8.60 10.79
C ASN A 123 5.93 -9.77 9.86
N LEU A 124 5.52 -9.51 8.62
CA LEU A 124 5.18 -10.57 7.65
C LEU A 124 6.37 -11.49 7.40
N GLU A 125 7.56 -10.93 7.14
CA GLU A 125 8.79 -11.69 6.93
C GLU A 125 9.22 -12.47 8.17
N HIS A 126 9.05 -11.90 9.39
CA HIS A 126 9.34 -12.57 10.64
C HIS A 126 8.43 -13.78 10.83
N TRP A 127 7.13 -13.61 10.72
CA TRP A 127 6.15 -14.68 10.90
C TRP A 127 6.23 -15.73 9.81
N HIS A 128 6.50 -15.33 8.57
CA HIS A 128 6.69 -16.28 7.47
C HIS A 128 7.89 -17.21 7.70
N ARG A 129 8.99 -16.69 8.30
CA ARG A 129 10.15 -17.52 8.67
C ARG A 129 9.85 -18.49 9.83
N LEU A 130 9.03 -18.08 10.78
CA LEU A 130 8.66 -18.92 11.92
C LEU A 130 7.63 -19.99 11.55
N PHE A 131 6.66 -19.62 10.75
CA PHE A 131 5.52 -20.44 10.35
C PHE A 131 5.24 -20.24 8.84
N PRO A 132 5.96 -20.94 7.97
CA PRO A 132 5.70 -20.87 6.53
C PRO A 132 4.23 -21.21 6.21
N GLY A 133 3.59 -20.36 5.41
CA GLY A 133 2.18 -20.50 5.03
C GLY A 133 1.17 -19.92 6.01
N LEU A 134 1.61 -19.35 7.15
CA LEU A 134 0.69 -18.66 8.08
C LEU A 134 0.38 -17.23 7.67
N THR A 135 1.32 -16.56 7.00
CA THR A 135 1.17 -15.17 6.57
C THR A 135 1.42 -15.06 5.08
N ALA A 136 0.83 -14.02 4.48
CA ALA A 136 1.09 -13.67 3.09
C ALA A 136 2.59 -13.44 2.84
N ARG A 137 3.07 -13.88 1.68
CA ARG A 137 4.44 -13.62 1.23
C ARG A 137 4.57 -12.15 0.81
N VAL A 138 5.74 -11.58 1.03
CA VAL A 138 6.11 -10.27 0.52
C VAL A 138 6.75 -10.46 -0.85
N TYR A 139 6.16 -9.86 -1.89
CA TYR A 139 6.66 -9.90 -3.26
C TYR A 139 7.52 -8.67 -3.58
N GLY A 140 7.11 -7.49 -3.12
CA GLY A 140 7.82 -6.25 -3.40
C GLY A 140 7.67 -5.23 -2.30
N TYR A 141 8.66 -4.33 -2.21
CA TYR A 141 8.66 -3.23 -1.27
C TYR A 141 9.41 -2.04 -1.88
N ASN A 142 8.83 -0.86 -1.72
CA ASN A 142 9.44 0.40 -2.15
C ASN A 142 9.31 1.46 -1.06
N GLU A 143 10.34 2.31 -0.91
CA GLU A 143 10.34 3.46 -0.01
C GLU A 143 10.51 4.74 -0.82
N GLU A 144 9.71 5.75 -0.52
CA GLU A 144 9.76 7.09 -1.08
C GLU A 144 9.57 8.11 0.05
N GLU A 145 10.60 8.88 0.35
CA GLU A 145 10.60 9.91 1.39
C GLU A 145 9.89 9.47 2.68
N ASP A 146 8.65 9.97 2.92
CA ASP A 146 7.83 9.68 4.10
C ASP A 146 6.85 8.51 3.90
N ASN A 147 6.70 8.03 2.68
CA ASN A 147 5.80 6.95 2.31
C ASN A 147 6.55 5.66 1.96
N ALA A 148 5.84 4.56 1.99
CA ALA A 148 6.31 3.29 1.46
C ALA A 148 5.14 2.50 0.88
N SER A 149 5.46 1.57 -0.01
CA SER A 149 4.52 0.66 -0.63
C SER A 149 5.00 -0.78 -0.52
N LEU A 150 4.06 -1.70 -0.44
CA LEU A 150 4.25 -3.11 -0.20
C LEU A 150 3.34 -3.91 -1.13
N LEU A 151 3.89 -4.91 -1.81
CA LEU A 151 3.14 -5.89 -2.57
C LEU A 151 3.23 -7.24 -1.85
N VAL A 152 2.07 -7.81 -1.53
CA VAL A 152 1.97 -9.08 -0.81
C VAL A 152 1.06 -10.04 -1.55
N GLU A 153 1.21 -11.32 -1.24
CA GLU A 153 0.36 -12.40 -1.70
C GLU A 153 -1.12 -12.12 -1.37
N PHE A 154 -2.00 -12.33 -2.35
CA PHE A 154 -3.43 -12.39 -2.09
C PHE A 154 -3.77 -13.78 -1.55
N LEU A 155 -4.32 -13.83 -0.35
CA LEU A 155 -4.81 -15.07 0.24
C LEU A 155 -6.31 -15.20 -0.07
N PRO A 156 -6.72 -16.16 -0.91
CA PRO A 156 -8.13 -16.37 -1.23
C PRO A 156 -8.89 -16.88 0.00
N GLY A 157 -10.14 -16.48 0.14
CA GLY A 157 -11.00 -16.90 1.24
C GLY A 157 -11.88 -15.79 1.76
N CYS A 158 -12.47 -16.00 2.92
CA CYS A 158 -13.26 -15.01 3.64
C CYS A 158 -12.66 -14.73 5.02
N THR A 159 -12.98 -13.58 5.56
CA THR A 159 -12.58 -13.22 6.92
C THR A 159 -13.35 -14.06 7.96
N LEU A 160 -12.79 -14.18 9.17
CA LEU A 160 -13.50 -14.88 10.25
C LEU A 160 -14.83 -14.20 10.57
N ASP A 161 -14.92 -12.87 10.49
CA ASP A 161 -16.14 -12.10 10.68
C ASP A 161 -17.22 -12.51 9.66
N GLU A 162 -16.83 -12.60 8.38
CA GLU A 162 -17.74 -13.08 7.33
C GLU A 162 -18.16 -14.53 7.57
N CYS A 163 -17.21 -15.39 7.96
CA CYS A 163 -17.49 -16.78 8.29
C CYS A 163 -18.49 -16.90 9.44
N ILE A 164 -18.35 -16.11 10.51
CA ILE A 164 -19.30 -16.08 11.64
C ILE A 164 -20.69 -15.64 11.21
N LEU A 165 -20.79 -14.69 10.27
CA LEU A 165 -22.07 -14.12 9.86
C LEU A 165 -22.79 -14.93 8.79
N THR A 166 -22.06 -15.67 7.94
CA THR A 166 -22.63 -16.27 6.70
C THR A 166 -22.43 -17.77 6.56
N ALA A 167 -21.48 -18.36 7.30
CA ALA A 167 -21.16 -19.79 7.12
C ALA A 167 -22.17 -20.70 7.82
N GLU A 168 -22.37 -21.90 7.26
CA GLU A 168 -23.07 -22.98 7.93
C GLU A 168 -22.34 -23.41 9.22
N ALA A 169 -23.08 -23.91 10.20
CA ALA A 169 -22.57 -24.27 11.53
C ALA A 169 -21.36 -25.21 11.48
N GLY A 170 -21.36 -26.20 10.58
CA GLY A 170 -20.23 -27.13 10.43
C GLY A 170 -18.95 -26.52 9.89
N ILE A 171 -19.07 -25.54 8.97
CA ILE A 171 -17.94 -24.79 8.44
C ILE A 171 -17.34 -23.90 9.51
N LEU A 172 -18.20 -23.21 10.27
CA LEU A 172 -17.78 -22.34 11.37
C LEU A 172 -17.08 -23.13 12.49
N GLU A 173 -17.62 -24.30 12.86
CA GLU A 173 -17.00 -25.18 13.85
C GLU A 173 -15.59 -25.62 13.42
N ASN A 174 -15.43 -26.05 12.18
CA ASN A 174 -14.13 -26.43 11.64
C ASN A 174 -13.15 -25.25 11.60
N ALA A 175 -13.61 -24.05 11.21
CA ALA A 175 -12.78 -22.84 11.19
C ALA A 175 -12.27 -22.49 12.61
N LEU A 176 -13.13 -22.59 13.62
CA LEU A 176 -12.76 -22.32 15.03
C LEU A 176 -11.80 -23.40 15.58
N ILE A 177 -11.98 -24.67 15.22
CA ILE A 177 -11.06 -25.75 15.58
C ILE A 177 -9.67 -25.48 15.00
N LEU A 178 -9.58 -25.15 13.71
CA LEU A 178 -8.33 -24.83 13.03
C LEU A 178 -7.65 -23.58 13.62
N LEU A 179 -8.42 -22.55 13.91
CA LEU A 179 -7.91 -21.35 14.60
C LEU A 179 -7.30 -21.70 15.95
N ARG A 180 -8.01 -22.46 16.78
CA ARG A 180 -7.52 -22.91 18.09
C ARG A 180 -6.21 -23.72 17.97
N GLN A 181 -6.16 -24.65 17.04
CA GLN A 181 -4.98 -25.47 16.79
C GLN A 181 -3.78 -24.62 16.35
N THR A 182 -4.02 -23.65 15.47
CA THR A 182 -2.98 -22.74 14.99
C THR A 182 -2.45 -21.87 16.11
N ILE A 183 -3.32 -21.27 16.94
CA ILE A 183 -2.92 -20.46 18.09
C ILE A 183 -2.13 -21.30 19.09
N ALA A 184 -2.57 -22.52 19.41
CA ALA A 184 -1.86 -23.42 20.33
C ALA A 184 -0.44 -23.72 19.79
N ARG A 185 -0.31 -24.05 18.51
CA ARG A 185 1.00 -24.29 17.86
C ARG A 185 1.92 -23.09 17.93
N ILE A 186 1.40 -21.88 17.68
CA ILE A 186 2.15 -20.63 17.78
C ILE A 186 2.61 -20.43 19.21
N TRP A 187 1.72 -20.59 20.18
CA TRP A 187 2.00 -20.44 21.61
C TRP A 187 3.10 -21.37 22.08
N ASP A 188 2.98 -22.67 21.82
CA ASP A 188 3.96 -23.67 22.20
C ASP A 188 5.34 -23.39 21.61
N THR A 189 5.40 -22.93 20.36
CA THR A 189 6.66 -22.62 19.68
C THR A 189 7.31 -21.35 20.24
N THR A 190 6.53 -20.32 20.55
CA THR A 190 7.05 -19.04 21.07
C THR A 190 7.43 -19.15 22.54
N LEU A 191 6.67 -19.86 23.37
CA LEU A 191 7.02 -20.11 24.78
C LEU A 191 8.34 -20.85 24.92
N LYS A 192 8.55 -21.94 24.18
CA LYS A 192 9.81 -22.69 24.22
C LYS A 192 11.03 -21.81 23.89
N ARG A 193 10.90 -20.84 23.03
CA ARG A 193 11.97 -19.87 22.70
C ARG A 193 12.26 -18.88 23.84
N GLN A 194 11.25 -18.43 24.57
CA GLN A 194 11.47 -17.52 25.72
C GLN A 194 12.16 -18.22 26.90
N PHE A 195 11.82 -19.44 27.18
CA PHE A 195 12.50 -20.21 28.23
C PHE A 195 13.99 -20.44 27.91
N LEU A 196 14.34 -20.68 26.65
CA LEU A 196 15.74 -20.84 26.23
C LEU A 196 16.55 -19.53 26.28
N GLN A 197 15.91 -18.36 26.19
CA GLN A 197 16.58 -17.06 26.33
C GLN A 197 16.82 -16.65 27.78
N THR A 198 15.98 -17.06 28.71
CA THR A 198 16.13 -16.77 30.16
C THR A 198 17.19 -17.62 30.86
N ASP A 199 17.50 -18.82 30.35
CA ASP A 199 18.53 -19.67 30.89
C ASP A 199 19.97 -19.21 30.57
N TYR A 200 20.14 -18.21 29.72
CA TYR A 200 21.44 -17.64 29.38
C TYR A 200 21.80 -16.35 30.14
N ILE A 201 20.97 -15.92 31.12
CA ILE A 201 21.20 -14.72 31.94
C ILE A 201 21.37 -15.14 33.43
N GLN A 202 22.14 -16.19 33.68
CA GLN A 202 22.69 -16.45 35.02
C GLN A 202 24.22 -16.45 34.98
#